data_3b1813357c07c719832ddf0bb94605cf
#
_entry.id   3b1813357c07c719832ddf0bb94605cf
#
_cell.length_a   1.000
_cell.length_b   1.000
_cell.length_c   1.000
_cell.angle_alpha   90.00
_cell.angle_beta   90.00
_cell.angle_gamma   90.00
#
_symmetry.space_group_name_H-M   'P 1'
#
loop_
_entity.id
_entity.type
_entity.pdbx_description
1 polymer ?
#
loop_
_entity_poly.entity_id
_entity_poly.type
_entity_poly.pdbx_seq_one_letter_code
_entity_poly.pdbx_strand_id
1 'polypeptide(L)'
;MKKYVLYLSALITIAVIGCRKIEMDGEKEIVIINGGGSSSTGKTVTLSGRITKDTTLLKADNNFIKGPVYITKGVTLTIEKGATVKGTYTGADVAFLVISRGGKIIAQGSADEPIVFTSASPNPQSGDWGGIVICGTAPINTSTLGTQGLYEVEGGINNSNGDGFAGSGDAAFPTGNSNDNSGTLSYVRIEYAGYAFQPDKEINSLTMAGVGSGTTIDHVQVTYAKDDAYEWFGGTVNCKYLIAFKTQDDDFDTDNGYSGMVQFGLIIRDSSIADISNSEAFESDNNSGGTTATPKTSAIFSNVTAIGPRATTANIGNSLFRGATHIRRNTALSIFNTIILGWPRGIEIDATTGTSTALNIEDSSLRLRNITIAGCATSTRFSGTVGATINNDAAFASWFTNPFFNNDILANNSDVKLIQPFNYTAPDPTPFGGSNGNQKVLNGASFTDSKLNNPFFKAVTFRGAIGAAGDDQTWWKGWTRWN
;
A
#
# COMPACT_ATOMS: atom_id res chain seq x y z
N MET A 1 -28.01 -70.30 -21.54
CA MET A 1 -27.38 -69.07 -21.99
C MET A 1 -27.34 -68.10 -20.83
N LYS A 2 -26.21 -67.96 -20.14
CA LYS A 2 -26.06 -67.09 -18.96
C LYS A 2 -25.56 -65.70 -19.43
N LYS A 3 -26.32 -64.65 -19.11
CA LYS A 3 -25.95 -63.27 -19.35
C LYS A 3 -25.08 -62.79 -18.17
N TYR A 4 -23.86 -62.39 -18.44
CA TYR A 4 -22.99 -61.70 -17.47
C TYR A 4 -23.27 -60.21 -17.56
N VAL A 5 -23.69 -59.62 -16.44
CA VAL A 5 -23.77 -58.16 -16.26
C VAL A 5 -22.48 -57.70 -15.65
N LEU A 6 -21.76 -56.86 -16.35
CA LEU A 6 -20.55 -56.22 -15.91
C LEU A 6 -20.94 -54.96 -15.12
N TYR A 7 -20.66 -54.91 -13.81
CA TYR A 7 -20.74 -53.67 -13.02
C TYR A 7 -19.43 -52.93 -13.15
N LEU A 8 -19.49 -51.79 -13.80
CA LEU A 8 -18.38 -50.80 -13.85
C LEU A 8 -18.52 -49.90 -12.61
N SER A 9 -17.73 -50.18 -11.57
CA SER A 9 -17.63 -49.31 -10.40
C SER A 9 -16.68 -48.15 -10.73
N ALA A 10 -17.27 -46.99 -11.00
CA ALA A 10 -16.49 -45.72 -11.08
C ALA A 10 -16.07 -45.32 -9.65
N LEU A 11 -14.79 -45.42 -9.35
CA LEU A 11 -14.21 -44.82 -8.17
C LEU A 11 -14.12 -43.31 -8.38
N ILE A 12 -15.03 -42.57 -7.76
CA ILE A 12 -14.93 -41.12 -7.66
C ILE A 12 -13.96 -40.84 -6.50
N THR A 13 -12.73 -40.51 -6.84
CA THR A 13 -11.78 -39.92 -5.91
C THR A 13 -12.22 -38.49 -5.64
N ILE A 14 -12.92 -38.27 -4.54
CA ILE A 14 -13.17 -36.94 -3.99
C ILE A 14 -11.81 -36.45 -3.44
N ALA A 15 -11.15 -35.58 -4.18
CA ALA A 15 -10.07 -34.78 -3.64
C ALA A 15 -10.69 -33.83 -2.61
N VAL A 16 -10.60 -34.19 -1.35
CA VAL A 16 -10.88 -33.28 -0.24
C VAL A 16 -9.74 -32.25 -0.26
N ILE A 17 -9.97 -31.12 -0.90
CA ILE A 17 -9.17 -29.93 -0.69
C ILE A 17 -9.49 -29.49 0.73
N GLY A 18 -8.73 -30.00 1.69
CA GLY A 18 -8.80 -29.56 3.07
C GLY A 18 -8.34 -28.12 3.13
N CYS A 19 -9.26 -27.19 3.37
CA CYS A 19 -8.91 -25.90 3.92
C CYS A 19 -8.09 -26.14 5.18
N ARG A 20 -6.78 -26.03 5.10
CA ARG A 20 -5.90 -26.08 6.26
C ARG A 20 -6.06 -24.78 7.01
N LYS A 21 -6.94 -24.75 8.02
CA LYS A 21 -6.86 -23.76 9.07
C LYS A 21 -5.47 -23.92 9.69
N ILE A 22 -4.58 -22.99 9.51
CA ILE A 22 -3.30 -22.96 10.21
C ILE A 22 -3.67 -22.64 11.66
N GLU A 23 -3.82 -23.64 12.50
CA GLU A 23 -3.86 -23.44 13.95
C GLU A 23 -2.46 -23.08 14.36
N MET A 24 -2.22 -21.78 14.50
CA MET A 24 -0.95 -21.26 14.99
C MET A 24 -0.98 -21.31 16.50
N ASP A 25 -0.51 -22.43 17.05
CA ASP A 25 -0.28 -22.60 18.48
C ASP A 25 0.93 -21.75 18.88
N GLY A 26 0.64 -20.45 19.18
CA GLY A 26 1.63 -19.40 19.39
C GLY A 26 2.08 -19.27 20.85
N GLU A 27 2.44 -20.36 21.54
CA GLU A 27 2.90 -20.28 22.94
C GLU A 27 4.42 -20.28 23.14
N LYS A 28 5.22 -20.20 22.10
CA LYS A 28 6.69 -20.17 22.29
C LYS A 28 7.32 -18.93 21.66
N GLU A 29 7.76 -18.00 22.52
CA GLU A 29 8.81 -17.04 22.17
C GLU A 29 10.07 -17.84 21.84
N ILE A 30 10.52 -17.78 20.59
CA ILE A 30 11.79 -18.38 20.18
C ILE A 30 12.63 -17.27 19.56
N VAL A 31 13.51 -16.69 20.38
CA VAL A 31 14.65 -15.92 19.88
C VAL A 31 15.84 -16.87 19.87
N ILE A 32 16.15 -17.44 18.71
CA ILE A 32 17.32 -18.32 18.58
C ILE A 32 18.53 -17.44 18.27
N ILE A 33 19.45 -17.34 19.23
CA ILE A 33 20.76 -16.69 19.03
C ILE A 33 21.80 -17.81 18.90
N ASN A 34 22.17 -18.14 17.67
CA ASN A 34 23.29 -19.09 17.44
C ASN A 34 24.60 -18.30 17.38
N GLY A 35 25.38 -18.35 18.47
CA GLY A 35 26.75 -17.84 18.51
C GLY A 35 27.71 -18.84 17.88
N GLY A 36 28.22 -18.61 16.69
CA GLY A 36 29.39 -19.28 16.14
C GLY A 36 30.67 -18.62 16.65
N GLY A 37 31.73 -19.42 16.90
CA GLY A 37 32.97 -18.97 17.50
C GLY A 37 33.68 -17.80 16.81
N SER A 38 34.47 -17.15 17.60
CA SER A 38 35.50 -16.13 17.35
C SER A 38 35.89 -15.83 15.89
N SER A 39 35.03 -15.14 15.18
CA SER A 39 35.39 -14.38 13.99
C SER A 39 34.44 -13.14 13.90
N SER A 40 34.89 -12.08 13.29
CA SER A 40 34.22 -10.77 13.19
C SER A 40 32.91 -10.75 12.39
N THR A 41 32.21 -11.85 12.24
CA THR A 41 30.89 -12.00 11.63
C THR A 41 29.84 -12.08 12.71
N GLY A 42 28.77 -11.27 12.58
CA GLY A 42 27.68 -11.18 13.55
C GLY A 42 26.97 -12.51 13.81
N LYS A 43 26.12 -12.53 14.83
CA LYS A 43 25.30 -13.70 15.21
C LYS A 43 24.21 -13.94 14.18
N THR A 44 23.65 -15.13 14.14
CA THR A 44 22.35 -15.37 13.52
C THR A 44 21.26 -15.16 14.55
N VAL A 45 20.36 -14.24 14.29
CA VAL A 45 19.18 -13.94 15.12
C VAL A 45 17.94 -14.33 14.32
N THR A 46 17.10 -15.19 14.88
CA THR A 46 15.84 -15.60 14.25
C THR A 46 14.69 -15.30 15.19
N LEU A 47 13.76 -14.46 14.73
CA LEU A 47 12.49 -14.20 15.40
C LEU A 47 11.46 -15.21 14.91
N SER A 48 10.66 -15.77 15.81
CA SER A 48 9.54 -16.66 15.50
C SER A 48 8.47 -16.59 16.60
N GLY A 49 7.21 -16.70 16.26
CA GLY A 49 6.11 -16.68 17.21
C GLY A 49 5.89 -15.32 17.87
N ARG A 50 5.42 -15.33 19.11
CA ARG A 50 5.11 -14.11 19.88
C ARG A 50 6.34 -13.59 20.60
N ILE A 51 6.75 -12.39 20.30
CA ILE A 51 7.85 -11.68 20.97
C ILE A 51 7.26 -10.89 22.13
N THR A 52 7.64 -11.25 23.35
CA THR A 52 7.07 -10.73 24.61
C THR A 52 8.04 -9.85 25.40
N LYS A 53 9.23 -9.59 24.84
CA LYS A 53 10.26 -8.72 25.41
C LYS A 53 10.85 -7.81 24.34
N ASP A 54 11.27 -6.64 24.75
CA ASP A 54 11.97 -5.72 23.87
C ASP A 54 13.17 -6.42 23.23
N THR A 55 13.24 -6.30 21.91
CA THR A 55 14.23 -7.01 21.11
C THR A 55 14.89 -6.05 20.12
N THR A 56 16.21 -6.19 19.94
CA THR A 56 16.96 -5.37 18.97
C THR A 56 17.64 -6.26 17.94
N LEU A 57 17.44 -5.95 16.67
CA LEU A 57 18.14 -6.55 15.53
C LEU A 57 19.29 -5.63 15.12
N LEU A 58 20.52 -6.14 15.18
CA LEU A 58 21.73 -5.36 14.89
C LEU A 58 22.12 -5.48 13.41
N LYS A 59 22.74 -4.45 12.86
CA LYS A 59 23.29 -4.43 11.50
C LYS A 59 24.35 -5.52 11.28
N ALA A 60 25.16 -5.78 12.32
CA ALA A 60 26.21 -6.79 12.25
C ALA A 60 25.70 -8.23 12.22
N ASP A 61 24.42 -8.45 12.59
CA ASP A 61 23.84 -9.78 12.73
C ASP A 61 23.16 -10.27 11.45
N ASN A 62 23.04 -11.60 11.29
CA ASN A 62 22.20 -12.20 10.27
C ASN A 62 20.78 -12.34 10.82
N ASN A 63 19.91 -11.39 10.51
CA ASN A 63 18.57 -11.31 11.07
C ASN A 63 17.55 -12.02 10.18
N PHE A 64 16.74 -12.89 10.80
CA PHE A 64 15.66 -13.64 10.13
C PHE A 64 14.35 -13.49 10.88
N ILE A 65 13.26 -13.47 10.08
CA ILE A 65 11.89 -13.70 10.51
C ILE A 65 11.50 -15.07 9.98
N LYS A 66 11.08 -15.98 10.86
CA LYS A 66 10.69 -17.34 10.49
C LYS A 66 9.25 -17.63 10.87
N GLY A 67 8.42 -17.91 9.85
CA GLY A 67 6.98 -18.08 10.05
C GLY A 67 6.32 -16.82 10.61
N PRO A 68 5.17 -16.95 11.28
CA PRO A 68 4.49 -15.85 11.95
C PRO A 68 5.33 -15.23 13.07
N VAL A 69 5.47 -13.89 13.06
CA VAL A 69 6.10 -13.14 14.16
C VAL A 69 5.18 -12.02 14.61
N TYR A 70 4.90 -11.96 15.91
CA TYR A 70 4.04 -10.95 16.53
C TYR A 70 4.80 -10.18 17.60
N ILE A 71 4.90 -8.87 17.45
CA ILE A 71 5.41 -7.97 18.48
C ILE A 71 4.23 -7.59 19.37
N THR A 72 4.19 -8.15 20.57
CA THR A 72 3.00 -8.09 21.42
C THR A 72 2.85 -6.75 22.13
N LYS A 73 1.67 -6.50 22.72
CA LYS A 73 1.36 -5.28 23.48
C LYS A 73 2.45 -4.96 24.51
N GLY A 74 2.92 -3.72 24.50
CA GLY A 74 3.94 -3.22 25.44
C GLY A 74 5.38 -3.58 25.05
N VAL A 75 5.60 -4.27 23.93
CA VAL A 75 6.92 -4.69 23.45
C VAL A 75 7.38 -3.82 22.29
N THR A 76 8.66 -3.52 22.24
CA THR A 76 9.30 -2.78 21.15
C THR A 76 10.31 -3.66 20.41
N LEU A 77 10.12 -3.79 19.09
CA LEU A 77 11.13 -4.29 18.16
C LEU A 77 11.95 -3.12 17.64
N THR A 78 13.23 -3.06 17.98
CA THR A 78 14.16 -2.07 17.44
C THR A 78 15.04 -2.67 16.37
N ILE A 79 15.21 -1.97 15.27
CA ILE A 79 16.08 -2.41 14.16
C ILE A 79 17.13 -1.34 13.92
N GLU A 80 18.38 -1.73 14.05
CA GLU A 80 19.51 -0.83 13.84
C GLU A 80 19.58 -0.37 12.37
N LYS A 81 19.92 0.90 12.15
CA LYS A 81 20.09 1.43 10.80
C LYS A 81 21.10 0.60 9.98
N GLY A 82 20.80 0.39 8.71
CA GLY A 82 21.59 -0.45 7.81
C GLY A 82 21.45 -1.96 8.03
N ALA A 83 20.61 -2.41 8.97
CA ALA A 83 20.33 -3.83 9.16
C ALA A 83 19.50 -4.39 8.00
N THR A 84 19.77 -5.66 7.66
CA THR A 84 18.95 -6.46 6.75
C THR A 84 18.22 -7.54 7.54
N VAL A 85 16.90 -7.63 7.34
CA VAL A 85 16.02 -8.63 7.96
C VAL A 85 15.40 -9.48 6.86
N LYS A 86 15.60 -10.81 6.92
CA LYS A 86 15.20 -11.74 5.87
C LYS A 86 14.02 -12.59 6.31
N GLY A 87 12.92 -12.55 5.55
CA GLY A 87 11.76 -13.41 5.73
C GLY A 87 11.98 -14.80 5.12
N THR A 88 11.67 -15.87 5.86
CA THR A 88 11.62 -17.23 5.31
C THR A 88 10.46 -17.36 4.32
N TYR A 89 10.63 -18.21 3.28
CA TYR A 89 9.79 -18.17 2.07
C TYR A 89 9.18 -19.53 1.68
N THR A 90 9.32 -20.58 2.50
CA THR A 90 8.89 -21.92 2.09
C THR A 90 7.95 -22.59 3.08
N GLY A 91 6.90 -23.22 2.58
CA GLY A 91 6.00 -24.09 3.32
C GLY A 91 5.29 -23.41 4.50
N ALA A 92 5.25 -24.05 5.64
CA ALA A 92 4.64 -23.52 6.85
C ALA A 92 5.49 -22.42 7.55
N ASP A 93 6.72 -22.23 7.08
CA ASP A 93 7.68 -21.27 7.63
C ASP A 93 7.67 -19.93 6.85
N VAL A 94 6.72 -19.72 5.93
CA VAL A 94 6.60 -18.42 5.26
C VAL A 94 6.39 -17.33 6.28
N ALA A 95 7.29 -16.35 6.26
CA ALA A 95 7.37 -15.31 7.28
C ALA A 95 6.36 -14.18 7.05
N PHE A 96 5.88 -13.58 8.15
CA PHE A 96 5.31 -12.26 8.20
C PHE A 96 5.59 -11.62 9.57
N LEU A 97 5.56 -10.30 9.63
CA LEU A 97 5.78 -9.54 10.85
C LEU A 97 4.54 -8.74 11.20
N VAL A 98 3.93 -9.01 12.36
CA VAL A 98 2.81 -8.23 12.89
C VAL A 98 3.27 -7.43 14.09
N ILE A 99 3.03 -6.14 14.03
CA ILE A 99 3.09 -5.25 15.20
C ILE A 99 1.67 -5.21 15.76
N SER A 100 1.41 -5.99 16.80
CA SER A 100 0.09 -6.10 17.41
C SER A 100 -0.32 -4.81 18.11
N ARG A 101 -1.62 -4.60 18.34
CA ARG A 101 -2.13 -3.39 19.03
C ARG A 101 -1.37 -3.11 20.32
N GLY A 102 -0.77 -1.92 20.42
CA GLY A 102 0.05 -1.50 21.57
C GLY A 102 1.47 -2.05 21.60
N GLY A 103 1.88 -2.86 20.61
CA GLY A 103 3.28 -3.15 20.29
C GLY A 103 3.91 -2.02 19.47
N LYS A 104 5.24 -2.02 19.33
CA LYS A 104 5.96 -0.98 18.57
C LYS A 104 7.07 -1.56 17.71
N ILE A 105 7.30 -0.92 16.56
CA ILE A 105 8.50 -1.09 15.75
C ILE A 105 9.26 0.23 15.67
N ILE A 106 10.57 0.19 15.91
CA ILE A 106 11.48 1.32 15.70
C ILE A 106 12.49 0.88 14.64
N ALA A 107 12.18 1.18 13.39
CA ALA A 107 13.04 0.92 12.23
C ALA A 107 13.42 2.26 11.61
N GLN A 108 14.42 2.91 12.20
CA GLN A 108 14.89 4.24 11.79
C GLN A 108 16.24 4.13 11.11
N GLY A 109 16.22 3.95 9.78
CA GLY A 109 17.38 4.01 8.92
C GLY A 109 17.83 5.42 8.60
N SER A 110 18.70 5.56 7.61
CA SER A 110 19.11 6.83 7.01
C SER A 110 19.34 6.64 5.50
N ALA A 111 19.51 7.73 4.77
CA ALA A 111 19.78 7.64 3.33
C ALA A 111 21.03 6.81 3.00
N ASP A 112 22.06 6.87 3.84
CA ASP A 112 23.30 6.12 3.65
C ASP A 112 23.21 4.68 4.21
N GLU A 113 22.33 4.45 5.18
CA GLU A 113 22.16 3.17 5.88
C GLU A 113 20.67 2.81 6.01
N PRO A 114 19.96 2.53 4.90
CA PRO A 114 18.57 2.12 4.94
C PRO A 114 18.44 0.74 5.59
N ILE A 115 17.31 0.52 6.26
CA ILE A 115 16.94 -0.79 6.76
C ILE A 115 16.26 -1.56 5.63
N VAL A 116 16.58 -2.84 5.47
CA VAL A 116 16.04 -3.65 4.38
C VAL A 116 15.33 -4.88 4.95
N PHE A 117 14.03 -5.00 4.65
CA PHE A 117 13.28 -6.24 4.80
C PHE A 117 13.19 -6.92 3.44
N THR A 118 13.59 -8.17 3.32
CA THR A 118 13.65 -8.87 2.04
C THR A 118 13.47 -10.37 2.20
N SER A 119 13.39 -11.11 1.10
CA SER A 119 13.33 -12.58 1.10
C SER A 119 14.65 -13.22 1.54
N ALA A 120 14.55 -14.35 2.22
CA ALA A 120 15.70 -15.23 2.49
C ALA A 120 16.07 -16.12 1.28
N SER A 121 15.30 -16.09 0.20
CA SER A 121 15.55 -16.83 -1.03
C SER A 121 16.85 -16.38 -1.70
N PRO A 122 17.66 -17.30 -2.23
CA PRO A 122 18.83 -16.94 -3.06
C PRO A 122 18.43 -16.34 -4.41
N ASN A 123 17.16 -16.56 -4.84
CA ASN A 123 16.56 -16.00 -6.05
C ASN A 123 15.19 -15.41 -5.70
N PRO A 124 15.15 -14.22 -5.10
CA PRO A 124 13.92 -13.63 -4.59
C PRO A 124 12.85 -13.42 -5.66
N GLN A 125 11.59 -13.68 -5.30
CA GLN A 125 10.41 -13.50 -6.14
C GLN A 125 9.33 -12.74 -5.39
N SER A 126 8.48 -12.01 -6.10
CA SER A 126 7.29 -11.37 -5.52
C SER A 126 6.47 -12.38 -4.73
N GLY A 127 6.10 -12.03 -3.51
CA GLY A 127 5.32 -12.90 -2.63
C GLY A 127 6.12 -13.99 -1.92
N ASP A 128 7.44 -13.92 -1.87
CA ASP A 128 8.24 -14.90 -1.11
C ASP A 128 7.90 -14.88 0.39
N TRP A 129 7.52 -13.76 0.95
CA TRP A 129 7.10 -13.60 2.34
C TRP A 129 5.90 -12.65 2.47
N GLY A 130 5.24 -12.62 3.64
CA GLY A 130 3.99 -11.91 3.81
C GLY A 130 4.13 -10.39 3.81
N GLY A 131 5.16 -9.86 4.45
CA GLY A 131 5.29 -8.41 4.62
C GLY A 131 5.21 -7.96 6.09
N ILE A 132 4.96 -6.67 6.28
CA ILE A 132 4.83 -6.03 7.59
C ILE A 132 3.40 -5.57 7.78
N VAL A 133 2.77 -5.99 8.87
CA VAL A 133 1.43 -5.59 9.28
C VAL A 133 1.53 -4.80 10.57
N ILE A 134 1.00 -3.59 10.58
CA ILE A 134 0.91 -2.74 11.78
C ILE A 134 -0.54 -2.63 12.20
N CYS A 135 -0.85 -3.15 13.37
CA CYS A 135 -2.16 -3.09 14.01
C CYS A 135 -2.18 -2.00 15.07
N GLY A 136 -2.83 -0.89 14.78
CA GLY A 136 -3.06 0.20 15.73
C GLY A 136 -4.44 0.15 16.37
N THR A 137 -4.74 1.17 17.16
CA THR A 137 -6.01 1.30 17.89
C THR A 137 -6.85 2.48 17.42
N ALA A 138 -6.49 3.13 16.32
CA ALA A 138 -7.27 4.22 15.74
C ALA A 138 -8.59 3.70 15.12
N PRO A 139 -9.61 4.57 14.97
CA PRO A 139 -10.92 4.15 14.48
C PRO A 139 -10.92 3.49 13.12
N ILE A 140 -11.74 2.44 12.97
CA ILE A 140 -12.05 1.71 11.74
C ILE A 140 -13.57 1.65 11.60
N ASN A 141 -14.11 1.69 10.38
CA ASN A 141 -15.56 1.75 10.14
C ASN A 141 -16.24 0.40 9.93
N THR A 142 -15.55 -0.69 10.14
CA THR A 142 -16.06 -2.06 10.00
C THR A 142 -16.29 -2.74 11.36
N SER A 143 -16.71 -4.00 11.33
CA SER A 143 -16.91 -4.79 12.54
C SER A 143 -16.46 -6.23 12.33
N THR A 144 -15.82 -6.79 13.37
CA THR A 144 -15.44 -8.20 13.42
C THR A 144 -16.03 -8.84 14.66
N LEU A 145 -16.53 -10.07 14.55
CA LEU A 145 -17.17 -10.82 15.64
C LEU A 145 -18.30 -10.03 16.35
N GLY A 146 -19.01 -9.17 15.62
CA GLY A 146 -20.07 -8.32 16.18
C GLY A 146 -19.57 -7.08 16.95
N THR A 147 -18.26 -6.84 17.01
CA THR A 147 -17.66 -5.69 17.66
C THR A 147 -17.39 -4.58 16.66
N GLN A 148 -18.11 -3.47 16.77
CA GLN A 148 -17.93 -2.29 15.92
C GLN A 148 -16.57 -1.64 16.18
N GLY A 149 -15.83 -1.28 15.11
CA GLY A 149 -14.51 -0.67 15.18
C GLY A 149 -13.36 -1.67 15.35
N LEU A 150 -13.66 -2.97 15.51
CA LEU A 150 -12.68 -4.04 15.51
C LEU A 150 -12.55 -4.60 14.08
N TYR A 151 -11.33 -4.80 13.64
CA TYR A 151 -10.99 -5.41 12.35
C TYR A 151 -10.03 -6.58 12.55
N GLU A 152 -10.33 -7.72 11.96
CA GLU A 152 -9.40 -8.83 11.81
C GLU A 152 -8.68 -8.65 10.50
N VAL A 153 -7.37 -8.38 10.57
CA VAL A 153 -6.56 -8.18 9.37
C VAL A 153 -6.61 -9.44 8.51
N GLU A 154 -6.74 -9.24 7.21
CA GLU A 154 -6.85 -10.31 6.22
C GLU A 154 -5.60 -11.21 6.14
N GLY A 155 -5.57 -12.15 5.19
CA GLY A 155 -4.50 -13.14 5.09
C GLY A 155 -4.58 -14.25 6.13
N GLY A 156 -5.57 -14.25 7.06
CA GLY A 156 -5.71 -15.28 8.09
C GLY A 156 -4.56 -15.28 9.12
N ILE A 157 -3.96 -14.11 9.33
CA ILE A 157 -2.78 -13.92 10.19
C ILE A 157 -3.12 -13.77 11.68
N ASN A 158 -4.40 -13.67 12.02
CA ASN A 158 -4.80 -13.58 13.43
C ASN A 158 -4.64 -14.91 14.14
N ASN A 159 -4.33 -14.87 15.42
CA ASN A 159 -4.15 -16.05 16.27
C ASN A 159 -5.16 -16.04 17.44
N SER A 160 -5.13 -17.11 18.28
CA SER A 160 -6.00 -17.24 19.45
C SER A 160 -5.84 -16.12 20.50
N ASN A 161 -4.73 -15.38 20.47
CA ASN A 161 -4.47 -14.26 21.37
C ASN A 161 -5.01 -12.92 20.79
N GLY A 162 -5.51 -12.91 19.55
CA GLY A 162 -5.98 -11.69 18.89
C GLY A 162 -4.85 -10.75 18.44
N ASP A 163 -3.65 -11.28 18.20
CA ASP A 163 -2.49 -10.48 17.82
C ASP A 163 -2.62 -9.85 16.42
N GLY A 164 -3.52 -10.37 15.56
CA GLY A 164 -3.86 -9.83 14.24
C GLY A 164 -5.12 -8.96 14.23
N PHE A 165 -5.69 -8.58 15.36
CA PHE A 165 -6.76 -7.59 15.43
C PHE A 165 -6.21 -6.16 15.37
N ALA A 166 -6.95 -5.28 14.70
CA ALA A 166 -6.71 -3.83 14.64
C ALA A 166 -7.96 -3.07 15.08
N GLY A 167 -7.81 -1.77 15.35
CA GLY A 167 -8.91 -0.93 15.81
C GLY A 167 -9.25 -1.11 17.29
N SER A 168 -10.51 -0.91 17.64
CA SER A 168 -10.96 -0.85 19.03
C SER A 168 -12.40 -1.35 19.19
N GLY A 169 -12.95 -1.25 20.43
CA GLY A 169 -14.30 -1.68 20.74
C GLY A 169 -14.38 -2.97 21.55
N ASP A 170 -13.27 -3.72 21.65
CA ASP A 170 -13.15 -4.90 22.50
C ASP A 170 -12.66 -4.59 23.91
N ALA A 171 -12.64 -5.61 24.79
CA ALA A 171 -12.22 -5.44 26.18
C ALA A 171 -10.74 -5.02 26.31
N ALA A 172 -9.87 -5.38 25.34
CA ALA A 172 -8.46 -5.05 25.38
C ALA A 172 -8.19 -3.58 25.01
N PHE A 173 -9.03 -3.02 24.13
CA PHE A 173 -8.98 -1.64 23.64
C PHE A 173 -10.42 -1.12 23.44
N PRO A 174 -11.10 -0.71 24.51
CA PRO A 174 -12.54 -0.37 24.44
C PRO A 174 -12.81 0.94 23.67
N THR A 175 -11.81 1.81 23.54
CA THR A 175 -11.94 3.12 22.88
C THR A 175 -10.85 3.33 21.86
N GLY A 176 -11.22 3.82 20.68
CA GLY A 176 -10.29 4.16 19.61
C GLY A 176 -9.41 5.35 19.96
N ASN A 177 -8.15 5.29 19.54
CA ASN A 177 -7.17 6.36 19.73
C ASN A 177 -6.61 6.84 18.39
N SER A 178 -7.14 7.95 17.87
CA SER A 178 -6.65 8.53 16.61
C SER A 178 -5.18 8.96 16.66
N ASN A 179 -4.59 9.12 17.85
CA ASN A 179 -3.18 9.43 18.05
C ASN A 179 -2.37 8.20 18.46
N ASP A 180 -2.86 7.00 18.17
CA ASP A 180 -2.12 5.76 18.41
C ASP A 180 -0.71 5.82 17.82
N ASN A 181 0.25 5.21 18.50
CA ASN A 181 1.65 5.23 18.12
C ASN A 181 2.23 3.82 18.14
N SER A 182 2.33 3.24 16.95
CA SER A 182 2.93 1.92 16.73
C SER A 182 4.44 1.99 16.41
N GLY A 183 5.07 3.17 16.48
CA GLY A 183 6.50 3.37 16.32
C GLY A 183 6.90 4.17 15.09
N THR A 184 8.00 3.75 14.45
CA THR A 184 8.61 4.49 13.32
C THR A 184 9.12 3.52 12.26
N LEU A 185 8.76 3.77 11.00
CA LEU A 185 9.44 3.27 9.80
C LEU A 185 10.00 4.48 9.05
N SER A 186 11.32 4.60 8.95
CA SER A 186 11.98 5.68 8.22
C SER A 186 13.22 5.17 7.49
N TYR A 187 13.37 5.51 6.22
CA TYR A 187 14.40 4.95 5.33
C TYR A 187 14.41 3.42 5.36
N VAL A 188 13.26 2.84 5.03
CA VAL A 188 13.03 1.38 5.02
C VAL A 188 12.71 0.91 3.61
N ARG A 189 13.30 -0.21 3.20
CA ARG A 189 12.89 -0.94 2.00
C ARG A 189 12.20 -2.25 2.39
N ILE A 190 11.09 -2.55 1.74
CA ILE A 190 10.33 -3.80 1.86
C ILE A 190 10.31 -4.43 0.47
N GLU A 191 10.95 -5.57 0.33
CA GLU A 191 11.20 -6.20 -0.97
C GLU A 191 10.60 -7.59 -1.04
N TYR A 192 9.93 -7.96 -2.16
CA TYR A 192 9.42 -9.30 -2.45
C TYR A 192 8.35 -9.83 -1.48
N ALA A 193 7.58 -8.96 -0.88
CA ALA A 193 6.48 -9.31 0.02
C ALA A 193 5.17 -9.57 -0.74
N GLY A 194 4.06 -9.84 -0.02
CA GLY A 194 2.75 -10.03 -0.60
C GLY A 194 2.35 -11.50 -0.74
N TYR A 195 2.75 -12.38 0.21
CA TYR A 195 2.42 -13.80 0.12
C TYR A 195 0.93 -14.06 0.33
N ALA A 196 0.36 -14.85 -0.59
CA ALA A 196 -1.02 -15.32 -0.51
C ALA A 196 -1.12 -16.54 0.44
N PHE A 197 -1.59 -16.34 1.66
CA PHE A 197 -1.81 -17.45 2.61
C PHE A 197 -3.08 -18.25 2.29
N GLN A 198 -4.05 -17.62 1.64
CA GLN A 198 -5.28 -18.24 1.12
C GLN A 198 -5.63 -17.56 -0.20
N PRO A 199 -6.38 -18.20 -1.11
CA PRO A 199 -6.92 -17.53 -2.29
C PRO A 199 -7.74 -16.28 -1.88
N ASP A 200 -7.50 -15.16 -2.55
CA ASP A 200 -8.14 -13.86 -2.32
C ASP A 200 -7.95 -13.35 -0.86
N LYS A 201 -6.83 -13.72 -0.22
CA LYS A 201 -6.43 -13.27 1.12
C LYS A 201 -4.91 -13.23 1.22
N GLU A 202 -4.37 -12.31 0.53
CA GLU A 202 -2.97 -11.96 0.52
C GLU A 202 -2.62 -11.11 1.76
N ILE A 203 -1.35 -10.92 2.03
CA ILE A 203 -0.85 -9.88 2.93
C ILE A 203 -0.12 -8.85 2.06
N ASN A 204 -0.45 -7.61 2.20
CA ASN A 204 0.23 -6.51 1.50
C ASN A 204 1.67 -6.33 1.98
N SER A 205 2.50 -5.67 1.21
CA SER A 205 3.89 -5.45 1.62
C SER A 205 3.99 -4.62 2.89
N LEU A 206 3.17 -3.56 3.00
CA LEU A 206 2.98 -2.80 4.23
C LEU A 206 1.48 -2.57 4.48
N THR A 207 0.92 -3.33 5.40
CA THR A 207 -0.47 -3.17 5.86
C THR A 207 -0.50 -2.27 7.10
N MET A 208 -1.35 -1.26 7.09
CA MET A 208 -1.56 -0.32 8.20
C MET A 208 -3.03 -0.34 8.64
N ALA A 209 -3.38 -1.20 9.58
CA ALA A 209 -4.75 -1.37 10.05
C ALA A 209 -4.98 -0.61 11.38
N GLY A 210 -5.87 0.38 11.38
CA GLY A 210 -6.17 1.21 12.54
C GLY A 210 -4.96 1.95 13.11
N VAL A 211 -3.98 2.27 12.30
CA VAL A 211 -2.76 2.97 12.74
C VAL A 211 -3.04 4.46 12.93
N GLY A 212 -2.63 5.00 14.08
CA GLY A 212 -2.89 6.39 14.44
C GLY A 212 -1.81 7.38 14.02
N SER A 213 -2.15 8.66 14.09
CA SER A 213 -1.29 9.78 13.66
C SER A 213 -0.02 10.00 14.51
N GLY A 214 0.11 9.29 15.63
CA GLY A 214 1.34 9.26 16.42
C GLY A 214 2.44 8.37 15.84
N THR A 215 2.11 7.52 14.86
CA THR A 215 3.07 6.65 14.16
C THR A 215 3.75 7.40 13.03
N THR A 216 5.05 7.19 12.85
CA THR A 216 5.84 7.82 11.77
C THR A 216 6.09 6.83 10.65
N ILE A 217 5.64 7.15 9.44
CA ILE A 217 5.94 6.41 8.20
C ILE A 217 6.52 7.41 7.19
N ASP A 218 7.82 7.29 6.96
CA ASP A 218 8.57 8.30 6.20
C ASP A 218 9.71 7.65 5.43
N HIS A 219 9.91 7.98 4.13
CA HIS A 219 10.90 7.34 3.26
C HIS A 219 10.83 5.81 3.30
N VAL A 220 9.71 5.25 2.84
CA VAL A 220 9.53 3.80 2.70
C VAL A 220 9.44 3.46 1.21
N GLN A 221 10.20 2.47 0.78
CA GLN A 221 10.10 1.89 -0.57
C GLN A 221 9.60 0.45 -0.49
N VAL A 222 8.55 0.16 -1.22
CA VAL A 222 8.10 -1.21 -1.52
C VAL A 222 8.54 -1.56 -2.93
N THR A 223 9.07 -2.77 -3.11
CA THR A 223 9.57 -3.26 -4.40
C THR A 223 9.17 -4.71 -4.62
N TYR A 224 8.59 -5.02 -5.79
CA TYR A 224 8.14 -6.36 -6.15
C TYR A 224 7.13 -6.94 -5.15
N ALA A 225 6.16 -6.14 -4.72
CA ALA A 225 5.00 -6.64 -4.02
C ALA A 225 4.20 -7.60 -4.93
N LYS A 226 3.70 -8.70 -4.39
CA LYS A 226 2.81 -9.61 -5.14
C LYS A 226 1.35 -9.18 -5.00
N ASP A 227 1.02 -8.57 -3.91
CA ASP A 227 -0.21 -7.91 -3.60
C ASP A 227 0.05 -6.40 -3.54
N ASP A 228 -0.70 -5.64 -2.76
CA ASP A 228 -0.50 -4.20 -2.67
C ASP A 228 0.85 -3.79 -2.11
N ALA A 229 1.32 -2.65 -2.55
CA ALA A 229 2.50 -2.06 -1.93
C ALA A 229 2.17 -1.52 -0.54
N TYR A 230 1.11 -0.71 -0.45
CA TYR A 230 0.65 -0.10 0.80
C TYR A 230 -0.87 -0.20 0.87
N GLU A 231 -1.38 -0.75 1.97
CA GLU A 231 -2.80 -0.75 2.24
C GLU A 231 -3.14 -0.21 3.63
N TRP A 232 -4.17 0.66 3.69
CA TRP A 232 -4.67 1.27 4.91
C TRP A 232 -6.11 0.84 5.19
N PHE A 233 -6.30 0.06 6.24
CA PHE A 233 -7.61 -0.30 6.78
C PHE A 233 -7.98 0.62 7.93
N GLY A 234 -8.65 1.72 7.66
CA GLY A 234 -8.99 2.71 8.69
C GLY A 234 -7.77 3.44 9.26
N GLY A 235 -7.95 4.11 10.38
CA GLY A 235 -6.87 4.83 11.05
C GLY A 235 -6.64 6.25 10.51
N THR A 236 -5.58 6.87 11.02
CA THR A 236 -5.27 8.29 10.81
C THR A 236 -3.78 8.56 10.59
N VAL A 237 -2.97 7.52 10.37
CA VAL A 237 -1.52 7.68 10.17
C VAL A 237 -1.23 8.55 8.96
N ASN A 238 -0.21 9.40 9.08
CA ASN A 238 0.25 10.25 8.00
C ASN A 238 1.58 9.75 7.46
N CYS A 239 1.72 9.72 6.13
CA CYS A 239 2.89 9.14 5.47
C CYS A 239 3.54 10.13 4.50
N LYS A 240 4.87 10.15 4.44
CA LYS A 240 5.63 10.95 3.47
C LYS A 240 6.67 10.13 2.73
N TYR A 241 6.96 10.54 1.49
CA TYR A 241 8.06 9.98 0.71
C TYR A 241 7.94 8.46 0.52
N LEU A 242 6.77 8.03 0.04
CA LEU A 242 6.50 6.63 -0.26
C LEU A 242 6.86 6.30 -1.70
N ILE A 243 7.45 5.14 -1.92
CA ILE A 243 7.78 4.64 -3.25
C ILE A 243 7.20 3.24 -3.43
N ALA A 244 6.41 3.04 -4.48
CA ALA A 244 5.96 1.73 -4.96
C ALA A 244 6.62 1.44 -6.31
N PHE A 245 7.33 0.32 -6.41
CA PHE A 245 8.07 -0.05 -7.60
C PHE A 245 7.81 -1.50 -7.99
N LYS A 246 7.23 -1.70 -9.18
CA LYS A 246 6.91 -3.03 -9.73
C LYS A 246 5.99 -3.84 -8.82
N THR A 247 5.02 -3.20 -8.22
CA THR A 247 3.92 -3.85 -7.51
C THR A 247 3.09 -4.69 -8.48
N GLN A 248 2.54 -5.79 -8.03
CA GLN A 248 1.70 -6.64 -8.88
C GLN A 248 0.23 -6.19 -8.82
N ASP A 249 -0.37 -5.99 -7.63
CA ASP A 249 -1.71 -5.44 -7.48
C ASP A 249 -1.66 -3.92 -7.29
N ASP A 250 -2.26 -3.32 -6.29
CA ASP A 250 -2.35 -1.88 -6.16
C ASP A 250 -1.13 -1.24 -5.49
N ASP A 251 -0.88 0.03 -5.81
CA ASP A 251 0.23 0.73 -5.18
C ASP A 251 -0.19 1.39 -3.86
N PHE A 252 -1.37 2.04 -3.84
CA PHE A 252 -1.96 2.69 -2.67
C PHE A 252 -3.43 2.31 -2.57
N ASP A 253 -3.78 1.38 -1.66
CA ASP A 253 -5.16 1.05 -1.37
C ASP A 253 -5.61 1.63 -0.01
N THR A 254 -6.79 2.25 0.01
CA THR A 254 -7.37 2.88 1.20
C THR A 254 -8.79 2.40 1.43
N ASP A 255 -9.03 1.78 2.58
CA ASP A 255 -10.32 1.20 2.92
C ASP A 255 -10.70 1.46 4.40
N ASN A 256 -11.90 1.01 4.75
CA ASN A 256 -12.43 0.85 6.10
C ASN A 256 -12.31 2.11 6.99
N GLY A 257 -12.41 3.31 6.38
CA GLY A 257 -12.44 4.58 7.12
C GLY A 257 -11.08 5.24 7.31
N TYR A 258 -10.06 4.90 6.52
CA TYR A 258 -8.78 5.60 6.56
C TYR A 258 -8.95 7.10 6.23
N SER A 259 -8.42 7.95 7.11
CA SER A 259 -8.58 9.41 7.03
C SER A 259 -7.27 10.17 7.24
N GLY A 260 -6.14 9.51 7.00
CA GLY A 260 -4.81 10.12 7.07
C GLY A 260 -4.43 10.91 5.81
N MET A 261 -3.20 11.41 5.83
CA MET A 261 -2.62 12.25 4.78
C MET A 261 -1.35 11.59 4.23
N VAL A 262 -1.17 11.67 2.91
CA VAL A 262 0.04 11.18 2.22
C VAL A 262 0.60 12.29 1.33
N GLN A 263 1.90 12.57 1.45
CA GLN A 263 2.56 13.53 0.58
C GLN A 263 3.88 12.98 0.04
N PHE A 264 4.17 13.26 -1.23
CA PHE A 264 5.34 12.79 -1.99
C PHE A 264 5.33 11.27 -2.17
N GLY A 265 4.39 10.78 -2.99
CA GLY A 265 4.31 9.39 -3.43
C GLY A 265 4.90 9.21 -4.84
N LEU A 266 5.77 8.24 -5.03
CA LEU A 266 6.31 7.88 -6.34
C LEU A 266 5.92 6.44 -6.69
N ILE A 267 5.18 6.26 -7.76
CA ILE A 267 4.72 4.97 -8.27
C ILE A 267 5.36 4.75 -9.64
N ILE A 268 5.98 3.59 -9.84
CA ILE A 268 6.54 3.19 -11.14
C ILE A 268 6.19 1.73 -11.42
N ARG A 269 5.32 1.50 -12.40
CA ARG A 269 4.83 0.16 -12.78
C ARG A 269 5.67 -0.44 -13.91
N ASP A 270 5.92 -1.72 -13.81
CA ASP A 270 6.47 -2.51 -14.92
C ASP A 270 5.33 -2.97 -15.85
N SER A 271 5.48 -2.78 -17.15
CA SER A 271 4.43 -3.07 -18.14
C SER A 271 4.01 -4.55 -18.24
N SER A 272 4.78 -5.45 -17.65
CA SER A 272 4.52 -6.91 -17.69
C SER A 272 3.95 -7.46 -16.38
N ILE A 273 3.96 -6.68 -15.30
CA ILE A 273 3.60 -7.14 -13.94
C ILE A 273 2.26 -6.53 -13.54
N ALA A 274 1.22 -7.37 -13.47
CA ALA A 274 -0.11 -6.99 -13.01
C ALA A 274 -0.84 -8.20 -12.42
N ASP A 275 -1.83 -7.96 -11.56
CA ASP A 275 -2.62 -9.01 -10.94
C ASP A 275 -3.92 -9.31 -11.69
N ILE A 276 -4.49 -10.50 -11.40
CA ILE A 276 -5.75 -10.96 -11.99
C ILE A 276 -6.96 -10.17 -11.49
N SER A 277 -6.88 -9.58 -10.31
CA SER A 277 -7.90 -8.69 -9.71
C SER A 277 -8.04 -7.37 -10.46
N ASN A 278 -7.07 -7.05 -11.27
CA ASN A 278 -6.72 -5.80 -11.97
C ASN A 278 -5.84 -4.93 -11.07
N SER A 279 -5.04 -4.09 -11.70
CA SER A 279 -4.02 -3.31 -10.99
C SER A 279 -4.20 -1.81 -11.21
N GLU A 280 -4.12 -1.07 -10.13
CA GLU A 280 -4.26 0.38 -10.06
C GLU A 280 -3.06 1.06 -9.36
N ALA A 281 -2.96 2.38 -9.47
CA ALA A 281 -2.07 3.15 -8.61
C ALA A 281 -2.77 3.56 -7.31
N PHE A 282 -4.11 3.74 -7.38
CA PHE A 282 -4.94 4.04 -6.23
C PHE A 282 -6.24 3.25 -6.34
N GLU A 283 -6.48 2.38 -5.40
CA GLU A 283 -7.83 1.90 -5.10
C GLU A 283 -8.35 2.62 -3.85
N SER A 284 -9.67 2.88 -3.78
CA SER A 284 -10.23 3.49 -2.59
C SER A 284 -11.69 3.12 -2.40
N ASP A 285 -11.98 2.54 -1.24
CA ASP A 285 -13.30 2.14 -0.78
C ASP A 285 -13.65 2.81 0.56
N ASN A 286 -14.94 3.09 0.82
CA ASN A 286 -15.34 3.38 2.20
C ASN A 286 -15.36 2.10 3.04
N ASN A 287 -15.88 1.04 2.47
CA ASN A 287 -15.85 -0.36 2.90
C ASN A 287 -16.38 -1.24 1.76
N SER A 288 -16.25 -2.55 1.86
CA SER A 288 -16.64 -3.51 0.82
C SER A 288 -18.08 -3.37 0.33
N GLY A 289 -19.01 -2.90 1.18
CA GLY A 289 -20.42 -2.64 0.82
C GLY A 289 -20.71 -1.24 0.28
N GLY A 290 -19.75 -0.31 0.26
CA GLY A 290 -19.97 1.09 -0.13
C GLY A 290 -21.01 1.78 0.75
N THR A 291 -21.05 1.46 2.04
CA THR A 291 -22.06 1.96 2.97
C THR A 291 -21.75 3.39 3.45
N THR A 292 -22.63 3.95 4.28
CA THR A 292 -22.42 5.24 4.94
C THR A 292 -21.73 5.12 6.30
N ALA A 293 -21.08 3.98 6.59
CA ALA A 293 -20.35 3.76 7.83
C ALA A 293 -19.27 4.82 8.06
N THR A 294 -19.04 5.14 9.32
CA THR A 294 -18.07 6.15 9.76
C THR A 294 -17.06 5.56 10.75
N PRO A 295 -15.81 6.10 10.76
CA PRO A 295 -15.30 7.21 9.94
C PRO A 295 -15.36 6.88 8.45
N LYS A 296 -15.67 7.88 7.60
CA LYS A 296 -15.62 7.70 6.15
C LYS A 296 -14.17 7.66 5.69
N THR A 297 -13.84 6.76 4.76
CA THR A 297 -12.55 6.80 4.05
C THR A 297 -12.45 8.13 3.33
N SER A 298 -11.51 8.95 3.76
CA SER A 298 -11.34 10.33 3.31
C SER A 298 -9.87 10.74 3.23
N ALA A 299 -9.03 9.79 2.84
CA ALA A 299 -7.60 9.99 2.64
C ALA A 299 -7.30 11.22 1.76
N ILE A 300 -6.21 11.91 2.06
CA ILE A 300 -5.76 13.08 1.30
C ILE A 300 -4.37 12.81 0.77
N PHE A 301 -4.26 12.67 -0.56
CA PHE A 301 -2.98 12.54 -1.25
C PHE A 301 -2.59 13.86 -1.90
N SER A 302 -1.34 14.26 -1.76
CA SER A 302 -0.77 15.43 -2.45
C SER A 302 0.62 15.12 -2.98
N ASN A 303 0.97 15.67 -4.14
CA ASN A 303 2.28 15.50 -4.73
C ASN A 303 2.65 14.03 -4.99
N VAL A 304 1.80 13.32 -5.74
CA VAL A 304 2.09 11.96 -6.21
C VAL A 304 2.48 11.99 -7.69
N THR A 305 3.44 11.16 -8.08
CA THR A 305 3.74 10.86 -9.49
C THR A 305 3.45 9.39 -9.74
N ALA A 306 2.39 9.09 -10.48
CA ALA A 306 1.95 7.74 -10.83
C ALA A 306 2.34 7.42 -12.28
N ILE A 307 3.45 6.71 -12.45
CA ILE A 307 3.97 6.26 -13.76
C ILE A 307 3.43 4.88 -14.05
N GLY A 308 2.56 4.80 -15.04
CA GLY A 308 1.84 3.59 -15.43
C GLY A 308 2.65 2.64 -16.31
N PRO A 309 2.02 1.53 -16.75
CA PRO A 309 2.66 0.48 -17.53
C PRO A 309 2.90 0.86 -19.00
N ARG A 310 2.40 1.99 -19.46
CA ARG A 310 2.44 2.40 -20.87
C ARG A 310 3.44 3.50 -21.11
N ALA A 311 4.54 3.21 -21.78
CA ALA A 311 5.44 4.24 -22.28
C ALA A 311 4.77 5.13 -23.36
N THR A 312 3.84 4.56 -24.13
CA THR A 312 3.03 5.25 -25.12
C THR A 312 1.59 4.72 -25.08
N THR A 313 0.64 5.46 -25.70
CA THR A 313 -0.76 5.01 -25.84
C THR A 313 -0.91 3.74 -26.68
N ALA A 314 0.08 3.41 -27.52
CA ALA A 314 0.11 2.19 -28.33
C ALA A 314 0.67 0.97 -27.59
N ASN A 315 1.49 1.18 -26.55
CA ASN A 315 2.04 0.10 -25.72
C ASN A 315 1.12 -0.13 -24.52
N ILE A 316 0.26 -1.13 -24.61
CA ILE A 316 -0.75 -1.40 -23.59
C ILE A 316 -0.22 -2.16 -22.37
N GLY A 317 0.98 -2.75 -22.44
CA GLY A 317 1.48 -3.58 -21.36
C GLY A 317 0.60 -4.82 -21.12
N ASN A 318 0.57 -5.30 -19.88
CA ASN A 318 -0.36 -6.34 -19.45
C ASN A 318 -1.80 -5.80 -19.46
N SER A 319 -2.74 -6.59 -20.01
CA SER A 319 -4.16 -6.20 -20.13
C SER A 319 -4.91 -6.12 -18.81
N LEU A 320 -4.33 -6.64 -17.73
CA LEU A 320 -4.89 -6.60 -16.38
C LEU A 320 -4.70 -5.23 -15.67
N PHE A 321 -3.89 -4.33 -16.23
CA PHE A 321 -3.88 -2.95 -15.74
C PHE A 321 -5.21 -2.27 -16.03
N ARG A 322 -5.94 -1.87 -14.98
CA ARG A 322 -7.20 -1.16 -15.10
C ARG A 322 -6.99 0.33 -15.36
N GLY A 323 -6.32 1.00 -14.45
CA GLY A 323 -6.14 2.45 -14.52
C GLY A 323 -5.26 2.99 -13.41
N ALA A 324 -5.06 4.30 -13.38
CA ALA A 324 -4.32 4.93 -12.31
C ALA A 324 -5.16 5.07 -11.03
N THR A 325 -6.48 5.25 -11.16
CA THR A 325 -7.34 5.30 -9.97
C THR A 325 -8.64 4.53 -10.17
N HIS A 326 -9.09 3.87 -9.11
CA HIS A 326 -10.40 3.28 -8.98
C HIS A 326 -11.04 3.78 -7.69
N ILE A 327 -11.76 4.89 -7.78
CA ILE A 327 -12.38 5.57 -6.65
C ILE A 327 -13.84 5.14 -6.57
N ARG A 328 -14.19 4.31 -5.58
CA ARG A 328 -15.43 3.57 -5.58
C ARG A 328 -16.09 3.46 -4.19
N ARG A 329 -17.23 2.80 -4.12
CA ARG A 329 -17.89 2.36 -2.87
C ARG A 329 -18.00 3.45 -1.80
N ASN A 330 -18.45 4.66 -2.22
CA ASN A 330 -18.72 5.79 -1.31
C ASN A 330 -17.50 6.39 -0.61
N THR A 331 -16.27 6.17 -1.10
CA THR A 331 -15.10 6.85 -0.55
C THR A 331 -15.14 8.36 -0.81
N ALA A 332 -14.51 9.14 0.07
CA ALA A 332 -14.27 10.58 -0.05
C ALA A 332 -12.78 10.90 -0.25
N LEU A 333 -12.02 9.98 -0.86
CA LEU A 333 -10.62 10.17 -1.26
C LEU A 333 -10.42 11.52 -1.96
N SER A 334 -9.38 12.25 -1.62
CA SER A 334 -9.03 13.49 -2.32
C SER A 334 -7.59 13.47 -2.80
N ILE A 335 -7.38 13.89 -4.06
CA ILE A 335 -6.06 13.91 -4.71
C ILE A 335 -5.74 15.32 -5.17
N PHE A 336 -4.55 15.79 -4.79
CA PHE A 336 -4.06 17.13 -5.10
C PHE A 336 -2.67 17.10 -5.73
N ASN A 337 -2.33 18.10 -6.54
CA ASN A 337 -0.97 18.39 -6.99
C ASN A 337 -0.24 17.17 -7.61
N THR A 338 -0.96 16.31 -8.33
CA THR A 338 -0.52 14.97 -8.73
C THR A 338 -0.30 14.88 -10.23
N ILE A 339 0.64 14.02 -10.64
CA ILE A 339 0.91 13.66 -12.03
C ILE A 339 0.54 12.20 -12.23
N ILE A 340 -0.28 11.93 -13.24
CA ILE A 340 -0.69 10.59 -13.69
C ILE A 340 -0.28 10.46 -15.15
N LEU A 341 0.53 9.46 -15.50
CA LEU A 341 0.95 9.29 -16.88
C LEU A 341 1.07 7.82 -17.30
N GLY A 342 0.69 7.54 -18.54
CA GLY A 342 0.92 6.24 -19.17
C GLY A 342 0.03 5.09 -18.68
N TRP A 343 -1.18 5.36 -18.23
CA TRP A 343 -2.15 4.36 -17.78
C TRP A 343 -3.22 4.05 -18.85
N PRO A 344 -3.85 2.86 -18.81
CA PRO A 344 -5.04 2.58 -19.63
C PRO A 344 -6.16 3.59 -19.39
N ARG A 345 -6.46 3.86 -18.10
CA ARG A 345 -7.36 4.92 -17.65
C ARG A 345 -6.61 5.84 -16.68
N GLY A 346 -6.95 7.11 -16.69
CA GLY A 346 -6.42 8.09 -15.74
C GLY A 346 -7.18 8.01 -14.42
N ILE A 347 -8.34 8.67 -14.34
CA ILE A 347 -9.17 8.68 -13.14
C ILE A 347 -10.52 8.02 -13.43
N GLU A 348 -10.89 7.03 -12.63
CA GLU A 348 -12.21 6.40 -12.65
C GLU A 348 -12.96 6.69 -11.36
N ILE A 349 -14.20 7.22 -11.51
CA ILE A 349 -15.20 7.27 -10.43
C ILE A 349 -16.18 6.13 -10.67
N ASP A 350 -16.29 5.24 -9.71
CA ASP A 350 -17.20 4.10 -9.76
C ASP A 350 -18.33 4.28 -8.74
N ALA A 351 -19.55 4.37 -9.26
CA ALA A 351 -20.81 4.52 -8.52
C ALA A 351 -21.70 3.28 -8.66
N THR A 352 -21.12 2.09 -8.93
CA THR A 352 -21.88 0.86 -9.17
C THR A 352 -22.32 0.17 -7.90
N THR A 353 -21.61 0.33 -6.78
CA THR A 353 -21.84 -0.41 -5.53
C THR A 353 -22.09 0.52 -4.35
N GLY A 354 -23.12 0.23 -3.59
CA GLY A 354 -23.48 0.95 -2.37
C GLY A 354 -24.00 2.37 -2.61
N THR A 355 -23.67 3.28 -1.72
CA THR A 355 -23.96 4.71 -1.89
C THR A 355 -23.06 5.28 -2.98
N SER A 356 -23.65 6.03 -3.91
CA SER A 356 -22.94 6.56 -5.07
C SER A 356 -21.73 7.43 -4.66
N THR A 357 -20.54 7.06 -5.11
CA THR A 357 -19.31 7.82 -4.93
C THR A 357 -19.39 9.22 -5.55
N ALA A 358 -20.20 9.40 -6.59
CA ALA A 358 -20.42 10.71 -7.24
C ALA A 358 -21.03 11.75 -6.29
N LEU A 359 -21.82 11.36 -5.29
CA LEU A 359 -22.38 12.27 -4.29
C LEU A 359 -21.30 12.96 -3.47
N ASN A 360 -20.16 12.29 -3.23
CA ASN A 360 -19.02 12.86 -2.52
C ASN A 360 -18.27 13.93 -3.35
N ILE A 361 -18.42 13.91 -4.68
CA ILE A 361 -17.95 14.98 -5.56
C ILE A 361 -18.88 16.19 -5.42
N GLU A 362 -20.18 15.97 -5.40
CA GLU A 362 -21.19 17.03 -5.35
C GLU A 362 -21.17 17.79 -4.02
N ASP A 363 -21.02 17.09 -2.91
CA ASP A 363 -20.88 17.70 -1.58
C ASP A 363 -19.46 18.22 -1.27
N SER A 364 -18.51 18.00 -2.21
CA SER A 364 -17.10 18.38 -2.11
C SER A 364 -16.34 17.69 -0.99
N SER A 365 -16.81 16.55 -0.51
CA SER A 365 -16.04 15.69 0.40
C SER A 365 -14.93 14.92 -0.35
N LEU A 366 -15.10 14.63 -1.64
CA LEU A 366 -14.09 14.14 -2.58
C LEU A 366 -13.61 15.31 -3.46
N ARG A 367 -12.30 15.53 -3.51
CA ARG A 367 -11.72 16.62 -4.31
C ARG A 367 -10.58 16.15 -5.19
N LEU A 368 -10.60 16.56 -6.45
CA LEU A 368 -9.57 16.31 -7.45
C LEU A 368 -9.09 17.67 -7.99
N ARG A 369 -7.89 18.12 -7.59
CA ARG A 369 -7.40 19.47 -7.87
C ARG A 369 -5.92 19.48 -8.25
N ASN A 370 -5.58 20.34 -9.22
CA ASN A 370 -4.20 20.53 -9.67
C ASN A 370 -3.56 19.22 -10.17
N ILE A 371 -4.30 18.40 -10.89
CA ILE A 371 -3.86 17.10 -11.41
C ILE A 371 -3.50 17.24 -12.88
N THR A 372 -2.36 16.67 -13.28
CA THR A 372 -1.95 16.50 -14.68
C THR A 372 -2.10 15.04 -15.08
N ILE A 373 -2.97 14.73 -16.04
CA ILE A 373 -3.10 13.41 -16.67
C ILE A 373 -2.44 13.46 -18.04
N ALA A 374 -1.58 12.48 -18.36
CA ALA A 374 -0.86 12.45 -19.64
C ALA A 374 -0.82 11.04 -20.24
N GLY A 375 -1.00 10.94 -21.57
CA GLY A 375 -0.80 9.72 -22.33
C GLY A 375 -1.69 8.55 -21.93
N CYS A 376 -2.79 8.79 -21.21
CA CYS A 376 -3.77 7.77 -20.88
C CYS A 376 -4.71 7.52 -22.07
N ALA A 377 -5.07 6.26 -22.32
CA ALA A 377 -6.01 5.95 -23.41
C ALA A 377 -7.41 6.51 -23.13
N THR A 378 -7.83 6.52 -21.86
CA THR A 378 -9.03 7.19 -21.38
C THR A 378 -8.64 8.01 -20.15
N SER A 379 -8.68 9.34 -20.26
CA SER A 379 -8.20 10.19 -19.15
C SER A 379 -9.15 10.21 -17.96
N THR A 380 -10.47 10.17 -18.20
CA THR A 380 -11.51 10.16 -17.17
C THR A 380 -12.56 9.12 -17.50
N ARG A 381 -13.04 8.39 -16.50
CA ARG A 381 -14.07 7.36 -16.63
C ARG A 381 -15.09 7.48 -15.51
N PHE A 382 -16.37 7.31 -15.83
CA PHE A 382 -17.45 7.18 -14.89
C PHE A 382 -18.14 5.83 -15.08
N SER A 383 -18.32 5.06 -14.02
CA SER A 383 -19.04 3.80 -14.02
C SER A 383 -20.23 3.86 -13.07
N GLY A 384 -21.37 3.23 -13.45
CA GLY A 384 -22.60 3.24 -12.66
C GLY A 384 -23.67 4.17 -13.20
N THR A 385 -24.84 4.17 -12.56
CA THR A 385 -26.04 4.87 -13.04
C THR A 385 -26.59 5.90 -12.06
N VAL A 386 -25.97 6.05 -10.89
CA VAL A 386 -26.51 6.87 -9.80
C VAL A 386 -25.51 7.95 -9.42
N GLY A 387 -25.78 9.13 -9.87
CA GLY A 387 -25.22 10.40 -9.45
C GLY A 387 -26.23 11.45 -9.82
N ALA A 388 -26.35 12.55 -9.07
CA ALA A 388 -27.33 13.56 -9.42
C ALA A 388 -26.90 14.33 -10.67
N THR A 389 -25.71 14.94 -10.65
CA THR A 389 -25.18 15.76 -11.73
C THR A 389 -24.10 15.03 -12.54
N ILE A 390 -23.23 14.27 -11.86
CA ILE A 390 -22.17 13.47 -12.49
C ILE A 390 -22.66 12.03 -12.58
N ASN A 391 -23.12 11.62 -13.75
CA ASN A 391 -23.77 10.33 -14.00
C ASN A 391 -23.30 9.62 -15.29
N ASN A 392 -22.30 10.15 -15.95
CA ASN A 392 -21.69 9.57 -17.16
C ASN A 392 -20.30 10.16 -17.43
N ASP A 393 -19.57 9.57 -18.38
CA ASP A 393 -18.22 9.96 -18.77
C ASP A 393 -18.13 11.44 -19.16
N ALA A 394 -19.07 11.94 -19.95
CA ALA A 394 -19.04 13.33 -20.44
C ALA A 394 -19.25 14.35 -19.31
N ALA A 395 -20.18 14.07 -18.39
CA ALA A 395 -20.42 14.92 -17.23
C ALA A 395 -19.20 14.93 -16.29
N PHE A 396 -18.57 13.75 -16.06
CA PHE A 396 -17.37 13.68 -15.24
C PHE A 396 -16.17 14.37 -15.91
N ALA A 397 -15.95 14.17 -17.20
CA ALA A 397 -14.89 14.85 -17.93
C ALA A 397 -15.06 16.39 -17.90
N SER A 398 -16.28 16.89 -18.09
CA SER A 398 -16.60 18.32 -18.00
C SER A 398 -16.36 18.87 -16.60
N TRP A 399 -16.74 18.14 -15.56
CA TRP A 399 -16.47 18.53 -14.18
C TRP A 399 -14.96 18.54 -13.90
N PHE A 400 -14.23 17.47 -14.26
CA PHE A 400 -12.80 17.34 -14.00
C PHE A 400 -11.98 18.46 -14.66
N THR A 401 -12.33 18.83 -15.89
CA THR A 401 -11.64 19.87 -16.65
C THR A 401 -12.13 21.30 -16.37
N ASN A 402 -13.01 21.49 -15.37
CA ASN A 402 -13.42 22.82 -14.95
C ASN A 402 -12.17 23.65 -14.56
N PRO A 403 -11.98 24.86 -15.17
CA PRO A 403 -10.81 25.70 -14.92
C PRO A 403 -10.55 26.02 -13.44
N PHE A 404 -11.60 26.07 -12.63
CA PHE A 404 -11.50 26.30 -11.18
C PHE A 404 -10.69 25.22 -10.45
N PHE A 405 -10.65 23.99 -10.99
CA PHE A 405 -9.94 22.88 -10.39
C PHE A 405 -8.48 22.79 -10.83
N ASN A 406 -8.12 23.57 -11.85
CA ASN A 406 -6.77 23.61 -12.41
C ASN A 406 -6.19 22.22 -12.77
N ASN A 407 -7.05 21.28 -13.19
CA ASN A 407 -6.66 20.01 -13.75
C ASN A 407 -6.35 20.17 -15.24
N ASP A 408 -5.47 19.31 -15.78
CA ASP A 408 -5.17 19.30 -17.20
C ASP A 408 -4.94 17.89 -17.75
N ILE A 409 -5.25 17.73 -19.03
CA ILE A 409 -5.10 16.48 -19.78
C ILE A 409 -4.15 16.76 -20.94
N LEU A 410 -3.06 16.01 -21.00
CA LEU A 410 -2.03 16.08 -22.03
C LEU A 410 -2.12 14.83 -22.93
N ALA A 411 -1.93 15.03 -24.23
CA ALA A 411 -2.06 13.95 -25.20
C ALA A 411 -0.97 12.86 -25.04
N ASN A 412 0.26 13.28 -24.73
CA ASN A 412 1.40 12.37 -24.70
C ASN A 412 2.10 12.39 -23.34
N ASN A 413 2.68 11.25 -22.95
CA ASN A 413 3.53 11.14 -21.76
C ASN A 413 4.71 12.14 -21.79
N SER A 414 5.31 12.35 -22.96
CA SER A 414 6.44 13.27 -23.16
C SER A 414 6.10 14.73 -22.87
N ASP A 415 4.82 15.11 -22.87
CA ASP A 415 4.37 16.48 -22.61
C ASP A 415 4.52 16.86 -21.13
N VAL A 416 4.61 15.86 -20.22
CA VAL A 416 4.92 16.07 -18.79
C VAL A 416 6.35 16.57 -18.58
N LYS A 417 7.26 16.23 -19.50
CA LYS A 417 8.69 16.59 -19.46
C LYS A 417 9.43 16.04 -18.25
N LEU A 418 9.31 14.71 -18.02
CA LEU A 418 10.16 13.94 -17.11
C LEU A 418 11.36 13.37 -17.89
N ILE A 419 12.49 13.11 -17.21
CA ILE A 419 13.76 12.71 -17.85
C ILE A 419 13.67 11.29 -18.44
N GLN A 420 13.51 10.26 -17.62
CA GLN A 420 13.41 8.85 -18.04
C GLN A 420 12.39 8.07 -17.18
N PRO A 421 11.11 8.45 -17.19
CA PRO A 421 10.11 7.86 -16.30
C PRO A 421 9.86 6.36 -16.56
N PHE A 422 10.03 5.87 -17.79
CA PHE A 422 9.77 4.50 -18.19
C PHE A 422 11.03 3.63 -18.34
N ASN A 423 12.14 4.03 -17.73
CA ASN A 423 13.31 3.17 -17.62
C ASN A 423 13.17 2.28 -16.37
N TYR A 424 12.62 1.08 -16.53
CA TYR A 424 12.28 0.19 -15.42
C TYR A 424 13.48 -0.46 -14.70
N THR A 425 14.70 -0.20 -15.14
CA THR A 425 15.93 -0.68 -14.48
C THR A 425 16.71 0.43 -13.79
N ALA A 426 16.52 1.67 -14.24
CA ALA A 426 17.14 2.87 -13.67
C ALA A 426 16.24 4.09 -13.97
N PRO A 427 15.07 4.18 -13.34
CA PRO A 427 14.13 5.27 -13.61
C PRO A 427 14.70 6.61 -13.17
N ASP A 428 14.43 7.63 -13.97
CA ASP A 428 14.64 9.02 -13.57
C ASP A 428 13.34 9.84 -13.82
N PRO A 429 12.46 9.89 -12.86
CA PRO A 429 11.20 10.62 -12.95
C PRO A 429 11.34 12.12 -12.65
N THR A 430 12.55 12.63 -12.59
CA THR A 430 12.82 14.06 -12.34
C THR A 430 12.28 14.91 -13.49
N PRO A 431 11.53 16.01 -13.23
CA PRO A 431 11.10 16.92 -14.28
C PRO A 431 12.28 17.74 -14.83
N PHE A 432 12.26 18.03 -16.13
CA PHE A 432 13.16 19.03 -16.70
C PHE A 432 12.89 20.39 -16.07
N GLY A 433 13.93 21.10 -15.70
CA GLY A 433 13.85 22.42 -15.09
C GLY A 433 13.76 23.56 -16.11
N GLY A 434 13.43 24.76 -15.62
CA GLY A 434 13.43 25.99 -16.40
C GLY A 434 12.45 25.98 -17.59
N SER A 435 12.87 26.59 -18.71
CA SER A 435 12.05 26.67 -19.92
C SER A 435 11.84 25.33 -20.66
N ASN A 436 12.68 24.33 -20.37
CA ASN A 436 12.58 23.01 -20.96
C ASN A 436 11.52 22.13 -20.27
N GLY A 437 11.10 22.51 -19.06
CA GLY A 437 10.09 21.79 -18.28
C GLY A 437 8.66 22.18 -18.64
N ASN A 438 7.71 21.36 -18.24
CA ASN A 438 6.30 21.72 -18.29
C ASN A 438 5.96 22.69 -17.16
N GLN A 439 5.52 23.90 -17.49
CA GLN A 439 5.32 24.96 -16.50
C GLN A 439 4.19 24.66 -15.50
N LYS A 440 3.16 23.91 -15.90
CA LYS A 440 2.13 23.45 -14.96
C LYS A 440 2.67 22.39 -13.98
N VAL A 441 3.58 21.56 -14.43
CA VAL A 441 4.26 20.60 -13.56
C VAL A 441 5.16 21.35 -12.58
N LEU A 442 5.93 22.33 -13.03
CA LEU A 442 6.91 23.04 -12.20
C LEU A 442 6.28 24.04 -11.23
N ASN A 443 5.13 24.65 -11.61
CA ASN A 443 4.56 25.80 -10.90
C ASN A 443 3.03 25.69 -10.68
N GLY A 444 2.43 24.53 -10.94
CA GLY A 444 0.97 24.40 -10.94
C GLY A 444 0.39 23.77 -9.67
N ALA A 445 1.20 23.53 -8.63
CA ALA A 445 0.67 23.09 -7.35
C ALA A 445 0.03 24.24 -6.58
N SER A 446 -0.97 23.90 -5.74
CA SER A 446 -1.62 24.86 -4.84
C SER A 446 -1.94 24.20 -3.51
N PHE A 447 -1.72 24.93 -2.42
CA PHE A 447 -2.02 24.52 -1.05
C PHE A 447 -3.08 25.42 -0.40
N THR A 448 -3.87 26.12 -1.21
CA THR A 448 -4.95 27.02 -0.75
C THR A 448 -6.24 26.29 -0.40
N ASP A 449 -6.38 25.02 -0.80
CA ASP A 449 -7.54 24.20 -0.46
C ASP A 449 -7.56 23.90 1.04
N SER A 450 -8.76 23.99 1.66
CA SER A 450 -8.93 23.78 3.10
C SER A 450 -8.49 22.41 3.58
N LYS A 451 -8.54 21.37 2.73
CA LYS A 451 -8.04 20.04 3.07
C LYS A 451 -6.51 19.96 3.20
N LEU A 452 -5.79 20.88 2.55
CA LEU A 452 -4.34 20.99 2.62
C LEU A 452 -3.86 21.99 3.70
N ASN A 453 -4.77 22.62 4.42
CA ASN A 453 -4.44 23.53 5.53
C ASN A 453 -4.11 22.74 6.81
N ASN A 454 -3.06 21.94 6.72
CA ASN A 454 -2.55 21.15 7.84
C ASN A 454 -1.01 21.22 7.81
N PRO A 455 -0.32 21.45 8.97
CA PRO A 455 1.13 21.56 9.03
C PRO A 455 1.88 20.30 8.58
N PHE A 456 1.19 19.19 8.41
CA PHE A 456 1.76 18.00 7.77
C PHE A 456 2.22 18.28 6.35
N PHE A 457 1.46 19.06 5.56
CA PHE A 457 1.83 19.32 4.17
C PHE A 457 2.95 20.36 4.05
N LYS A 458 4.02 20.00 3.36
CA LYS A 458 5.04 20.92 2.88
C LYS A 458 4.52 21.61 1.62
N ALA A 459 4.26 22.90 1.67
CA ALA A 459 3.86 23.65 0.49
C ALA A 459 5.02 23.78 -0.51
N VAL A 460 4.78 23.32 -1.75
CA VAL A 460 5.74 23.39 -2.87
C VAL A 460 5.04 23.95 -4.11
N THR A 461 5.80 24.38 -5.10
CA THR A 461 5.23 24.95 -6.33
C THR A 461 4.89 23.90 -7.39
N PHE A 462 5.50 22.72 -7.32
CA PHE A 462 5.44 21.70 -8.37
C PHE A 462 4.36 20.65 -8.09
N ARG A 463 3.80 20.09 -9.16
CA ARG A 463 2.97 18.89 -9.14
C ARG A 463 3.87 17.64 -9.18
N GLY A 464 3.34 16.54 -8.65
CA GLY A 464 4.07 15.27 -8.58
C GLY A 464 4.98 15.16 -7.36
N ALA A 465 5.67 14.03 -7.26
CA ALA A 465 6.47 13.65 -6.09
C ALA A 465 7.84 14.34 -6.04
N ILE A 466 8.34 14.80 -7.18
CA ILE A 466 9.74 15.21 -7.33
C ILE A 466 9.79 16.62 -7.94
N GLY A 467 10.54 17.51 -7.28
CA GLY A 467 10.84 18.84 -7.79
C GLY A 467 11.99 18.84 -8.82
N ALA A 468 12.19 19.98 -9.47
CA ALA A 468 13.25 20.15 -10.48
C ALA A 468 14.62 20.55 -9.87
N ALA A 469 14.70 20.81 -8.57
CA ALA A 469 15.93 21.26 -7.91
C ALA A 469 15.91 21.00 -6.40
N GLY A 470 17.09 21.06 -5.77
CA GLY A 470 17.27 20.97 -4.32
C GLY A 470 16.90 19.60 -3.74
N ASP A 471 16.55 19.59 -2.46
CA ASP A 471 16.19 18.36 -1.74
C ASP A 471 14.94 17.71 -2.32
N ASP A 472 14.00 18.49 -2.85
CA ASP A 472 12.79 17.99 -3.50
C ASP A 472 13.08 17.21 -4.80
N GLN A 473 14.26 17.40 -5.41
CA GLN A 473 14.72 16.62 -6.56
C GLN A 473 15.39 15.30 -6.15
N THR A 474 15.94 15.23 -4.95
CA THR A 474 16.90 14.17 -4.58
C THR A 474 16.47 13.27 -3.44
N TRP A 475 15.33 13.53 -2.80
CA TRP A 475 14.84 12.78 -1.63
C TRP A 475 14.77 11.26 -1.83
N TRP A 476 14.54 10.82 -3.06
CA TRP A 476 14.44 9.41 -3.43
C TRP A 476 15.79 8.75 -3.75
N LYS A 477 16.89 9.52 -3.87
CA LYS A 477 18.21 9.01 -4.27
C LYS A 477 19.01 8.49 -3.07
N GLY A 478 19.89 7.53 -3.34
CA GLY A 478 20.87 7.01 -2.36
C GLY A 478 20.36 5.82 -1.53
N TRP A 479 19.13 5.83 -1.11
CA TRP A 479 18.57 4.76 -0.27
C TRP A 479 17.65 3.78 -1.02
N THR A 480 17.21 4.13 -2.21
CA THR A 480 16.30 3.33 -3.03
C THR A 480 17.02 2.27 -3.87
N ARG A 481 16.29 1.23 -4.26
CA ARG A 481 16.74 0.16 -5.15
C ARG A 481 15.79 0.03 -6.35
N TRP A 482 16.35 -0.17 -7.57
CA TRP A 482 15.61 -0.24 -8.82
C TRP A 482 15.86 -1.52 -9.63
N ASN A 483 16.56 -2.48 -9.08
CA ASN A 483 16.97 -3.75 -9.71
C ASN A 483 16.79 -4.95 -8.78
#